data_5606b3c60ccd2dd3f3fa10dd179794d7
#
_entry.id   5606b3c60ccd2dd3f3fa10dd179794d7
#
_cell.length_a   1.000
_cell.length_b   1.000
_cell.length_c   1.000
_cell.angle_alpha   90.00
_cell.angle_beta   90.00
_cell.angle_gamma   90.00
#
_symmetry.space_group_name_H-M   'P 1'
#
loop_
_entity.id
_entity.type
_entity.pdbx_description
1 polymer ?
#
loop_
_entity_poly.entity_id
_entity_poly.type
_entity_poly.pdbx_seq_one_letter_code
_entity_poly.pdbx_strand_id
1 'polypeptide(L)'
;MNCPLCGAQSLYPIPCKQRLYYRCETCRLVHLEPSQRLTDADEKAIYDDHENVIDDPGYRRFLSRAFDEVKKRQPAPAKGLDFGCGPGPALVAMAEEAGYEMARYDKYFHPDESALAQRYDFITSTEVIEHLAEPLPILDQLWSLLNPGGLLVLQTKRVLDDERFRSW
;
A
#
# COMPACT_ATOMS: atom_id res chain seq x y z
N MET A 1 1.93 -18.59 -16.33
CA MET A 1 1.81 -17.38 -15.46
C MET A 1 3.03 -17.32 -14.58
N ASN A 2 3.59 -16.12 -14.35
CA ASN A 2 4.73 -15.90 -13.47
C ASN A 2 4.26 -15.10 -12.24
N CYS A 3 4.99 -15.24 -11.14
CA CYS A 3 4.76 -14.41 -9.94
C CYS A 3 4.97 -12.91 -10.27
N PRO A 4 4.00 -12.02 -9.98
CA PRO A 4 4.13 -10.60 -10.33
C PRO A 4 5.16 -9.84 -9.48
N LEU A 5 5.68 -10.46 -8.42
CA LEU A 5 6.71 -9.86 -7.57
C LEU A 5 8.12 -10.33 -7.90
N CYS A 6 8.35 -11.65 -8.08
CA CYS A 6 9.70 -12.17 -8.23
C CYS A 6 9.94 -12.91 -9.57
N GLY A 7 8.94 -12.97 -10.45
CA GLY A 7 9.03 -13.62 -11.76
C GLY A 7 9.08 -15.16 -11.74
N ALA A 8 9.10 -15.80 -10.56
CA ALA A 8 9.16 -17.25 -10.44
C ALA A 8 7.92 -17.93 -11.05
N GLN A 9 8.11 -19.13 -11.61
CA GLN A 9 7.04 -19.92 -12.25
C GLN A 9 6.39 -20.92 -11.29
N SER A 10 7.02 -21.20 -10.15
CA SER A 10 6.50 -22.16 -9.17
C SER A 10 5.37 -21.51 -8.35
N LEU A 11 4.14 -21.73 -8.81
CA LEU A 11 2.92 -21.21 -8.21
C LEU A 11 1.97 -22.37 -7.92
N TYR A 12 1.33 -22.37 -6.75
CA TYR A 12 0.24 -23.31 -6.48
C TYR A 12 -1.08 -22.60 -6.16
N PRO A 13 -2.22 -23.18 -6.61
CA PRO A 13 -3.52 -22.55 -6.50
C PRO A 13 -4.09 -22.64 -5.07
N ILE A 14 -4.73 -21.55 -4.62
CA ILE A 14 -5.47 -21.49 -3.37
C ILE A 14 -6.89 -20.99 -3.69
N PRO A 15 -7.88 -21.89 -3.80
CA PRO A 15 -9.28 -21.47 -3.91
C PRO A 15 -9.72 -20.76 -2.62
N CYS A 16 -10.33 -19.59 -2.76
CA CYS A 16 -10.92 -18.84 -1.65
C CYS A 16 -12.28 -18.29 -2.08
N LYS A 17 -13.34 -18.88 -1.53
CA LYS A 17 -14.72 -18.60 -1.94
C LYS A 17 -14.91 -18.75 -3.47
N GLN A 18 -15.30 -17.68 -4.16
CA GLN A 18 -15.52 -17.67 -5.62
C GLN A 18 -14.28 -17.19 -6.41
N ARG A 19 -13.13 -16.99 -5.73
CA ARG A 19 -11.91 -16.46 -6.33
C ARG A 19 -10.79 -17.50 -6.27
N LEU A 20 -9.91 -17.44 -7.26
CA LEU A 20 -8.71 -18.24 -7.33
C LEU A 20 -7.50 -17.35 -7.07
N TYR A 21 -6.70 -17.75 -6.11
CA TYR A 21 -5.42 -17.12 -5.81
C TYR A 21 -4.28 -18.09 -6.07
N TYR A 22 -3.08 -17.57 -6.22
CA TYR A 22 -1.87 -18.35 -6.32
C TYR A 22 -0.85 -17.92 -5.27
N ARG A 23 -0.21 -18.88 -4.64
CA ARG A 23 0.94 -18.64 -3.78
C ARG A 23 2.22 -18.95 -4.56
N CYS A 24 3.14 -18.01 -4.56
CA CYS A 24 4.48 -18.24 -5.07
C CYS A 24 5.30 -19.03 -4.04
N GLU A 25 5.92 -20.15 -4.46
CA GLU A 25 6.76 -20.96 -3.58
C GLU A 25 8.08 -20.25 -3.26
N THR A 26 8.56 -19.38 -4.14
CA THR A 26 9.83 -18.66 -3.98
C THR A 26 9.72 -17.50 -3.00
N CYS A 27 8.81 -16.53 -3.24
CA CYS A 27 8.72 -15.32 -2.43
C CYS A 27 7.51 -15.30 -1.48
N ARG A 28 6.66 -16.32 -1.51
CA ARG A 28 5.47 -16.50 -0.67
C ARG A 28 4.34 -15.52 -0.94
N LEU A 29 4.46 -14.63 -1.94
CA LEU A 29 3.35 -13.76 -2.35
C LEU A 29 2.11 -14.59 -2.68
N VAL A 30 0.95 -14.16 -2.16
CA VAL A 30 -0.36 -14.65 -2.60
C VAL A 30 -0.99 -13.57 -3.46
N HIS A 31 -1.35 -13.92 -4.69
CA HIS A 31 -1.96 -12.97 -5.63
C HIS A 31 -3.20 -13.58 -6.31
N LEU A 32 -4.13 -12.72 -6.67
CA LEU A 32 -5.34 -13.10 -7.36
C LEU A 32 -5.03 -13.56 -8.80
N GLU A 33 -5.78 -14.55 -9.31
CA GLU A 33 -5.80 -14.90 -10.74
C GLU A 33 -6.00 -13.62 -11.59
N PRO A 34 -5.12 -13.33 -12.56
CA PRO A 34 -5.18 -12.08 -13.32
C PRO A 34 -6.52 -11.80 -14.01
N SER A 35 -7.19 -12.86 -14.51
CA SER A 35 -8.50 -12.72 -15.17
C SER A 35 -9.65 -12.35 -14.22
N GLN A 36 -9.42 -12.44 -12.91
CA GLN A 36 -10.42 -12.09 -11.86
C GLN A 36 -10.16 -10.72 -11.21
N ARG A 37 -9.16 -9.98 -11.69
CA ARG A 37 -8.90 -8.62 -11.22
C ARG A 37 -10.01 -7.68 -11.67
N LEU A 38 -10.29 -6.70 -10.84
CA LEU A 38 -11.21 -5.63 -11.18
C LEU A 38 -10.63 -4.74 -12.28
N THR A 39 -11.49 -4.13 -13.07
CA THR A 39 -11.08 -3.01 -13.92
C THR A 39 -10.81 -1.77 -13.06
N ASP A 40 -10.05 -0.80 -13.57
CA ASP A 40 -9.81 0.46 -12.86
C ASP A 40 -11.12 1.21 -12.51
N ALA A 41 -12.14 1.10 -13.37
CA ALA A 41 -13.45 1.71 -13.15
C ALA A 41 -14.20 1.03 -11.99
N ASP A 42 -14.20 -0.31 -11.94
CA ASP A 42 -14.85 -1.07 -10.87
C ASP A 42 -14.12 -0.89 -9.54
N GLU A 43 -12.78 -0.84 -9.58
CA GLU A 43 -11.95 -0.58 -8.41
C GLU A 43 -12.24 0.82 -7.84
N LYS A 44 -12.27 1.85 -8.71
CA LYS A 44 -12.59 3.20 -8.29
C LYS A 44 -14.00 3.30 -7.67
N ALA A 45 -14.99 2.65 -8.26
CA ALA A 45 -16.35 2.65 -7.72
C ALA A 45 -16.41 2.11 -6.28
N ILE A 46 -15.60 1.07 -5.97
CA ILE A 46 -15.50 0.54 -4.60
C ILE A 46 -14.87 1.59 -3.66
N TYR A 47 -13.84 2.32 -4.11
CA TYR A 47 -13.19 3.34 -3.29
C TYR A 47 -14.04 4.59 -3.09
N ASP A 48 -14.89 4.94 -4.06
CA ASP A 48 -15.81 6.08 -3.93
C ASP A 48 -16.82 5.86 -2.78
N ASP A 49 -17.11 4.61 -2.41
CA ASP A 49 -17.98 4.26 -1.28
C ASP A 49 -17.25 4.28 0.08
N HIS A 50 -15.93 4.47 0.11
CA HIS A 50 -15.17 4.52 1.36
C HIS A 50 -15.18 5.94 1.96
N GLU A 51 -15.85 6.09 3.09
CA GLU A 51 -15.79 7.31 3.91
C GLU A 51 -14.54 7.31 4.80
N ASN A 52 -13.39 7.73 4.25
CA ASN A 52 -12.19 7.94 5.04
C ASN A 52 -12.24 9.32 5.70
N VAL A 53 -12.90 9.42 6.86
CA VAL A 53 -12.97 10.67 7.62
C VAL A 53 -11.63 10.93 8.31
N ILE A 54 -11.00 12.07 8.01
CA ILE A 54 -9.65 12.43 8.49
C ILE A 54 -9.56 12.42 10.02
N ASP A 55 -10.63 12.82 10.71
CA ASP A 55 -10.67 12.92 12.18
C ASP A 55 -11.29 11.68 12.86
N ASP A 56 -11.60 10.61 12.11
CA ASP A 56 -12.12 9.38 12.71
C ASP A 56 -11.08 8.73 13.64
N PRO A 57 -11.36 8.58 14.94
CA PRO A 57 -10.38 8.07 15.90
C PRO A 57 -10.02 6.59 15.64
N GLY A 58 -10.92 5.80 15.06
CA GLY A 58 -10.69 4.40 14.73
C GLY A 58 -9.73 4.28 13.57
N TYR A 59 -9.97 5.07 12.52
CA TYR A 59 -9.11 5.12 11.34
C TYR A 59 -7.71 5.65 11.66
N ARG A 60 -7.60 6.75 12.42
CA ARG A 60 -6.31 7.29 12.90
C ARG A 60 -5.54 6.26 13.75
N ARG A 61 -6.22 5.51 14.62
CA ARG A 61 -5.60 4.42 15.39
C ARG A 61 -5.12 3.28 14.51
N PHE A 62 -5.83 2.96 13.45
CA PHE A 62 -5.41 1.97 12.47
C PHE A 62 -4.13 2.42 11.75
N LEU A 63 -4.08 3.66 11.26
CA LEU A 63 -2.94 4.25 10.56
C LEU A 63 -1.74 4.50 11.48
N SER A 64 -1.96 4.70 12.78
CA SER A 64 -0.87 4.91 13.75
C SER A 64 0.13 3.76 13.78
N ARG A 65 -0.26 2.55 13.40
CA ARG A 65 0.66 1.39 13.31
C ARG A 65 1.81 1.65 12.33
N ALA A 66 1.51 2.21 11.16
CA ALA A 66 2.54 2.61 10.19
C ALA A 66 3.28 3.86 10.64
N PHE A 67 2.55 4.86 11.13
CA PHE A 67 3.13 6.14 11.52
C PHE A 67 4.04 6.05 12.76
N ASP A 68 3.75 5.16 13.71
CA ASP A 68 4.62 4.92 14.87
C ASP A 68 5.99 4.36 14.45
N GLU A 69 6.05 3.55 13.39
CA GLU A 69 7.33 3.08 12.84
C GLU A 69 8.12 4.23 12.18
N VAL A 70 7.42 5.18 11.53
CA VAL A 70 8.06 6.41 11.03
C VAL A 70 8.65 7.21 12.18
N LYS A 71 7.87 7.55 13.20
CA LYS A 71 8.32 8.35 14.36
C LYS A 71 9.54 7.77 15.06
N LYS A 72 9.63 6.43 15.14
CA LYS A 72 10.76 5.74 15.78
C LYS A 72 12.07 5.85 14.99
N ARG A 73 12.00 5.92 13.67
CA ARG A 73 13.15 5.74 12.78
C ARG A 73 13.53 7.00 12.00
N GLN A 74 12.56 7.86 11.77
CA GLN A 74 12.71 9.13 11.06
C GLN A 74 12.03 10.22 11.89
N PRO A 75 12.69 10.74 12.96
CA PRO A 75 12.09 11.78 13.81
C PRO A 75 11.90 13.09 13.04
N ALA A 76 10.87 13.85 13.43
CA ALA A 76 10.62 15.17 12.86
C ALA A 76 11.75 16.17 13.22
N PRO A 77 12.07 17.15 12.33
CA PRO A 77 11.44 17.35 11.03
C PRO A 77 12.01 16.41 9.96
N ALA A 78 11.12 15.82 9.16
CA ALA A 78 11.50 15.00 8.02
C ALA A 78 10.40 15.12 6.95
N LYS A 79 10.77 14.81 5.70
CA LYS A 79 9.86 14.90 4.55
C LYS A 79 9.34 13.52 4.17
N GLY A 80 8.01 13.38 4.11
CA GLY A 80 7.34 12.13 3.78
C GLY A 80 6.42 12.21 2.57
N LEU A 81 6.13 11.04 2.01
CA LEU A 81 5.07 10.81 1.01
C LEU A 81 4.11 9.76 1.56
N ASP A 82 2.82 10.03 1.48
CA ASP A 82 1.78 8.99 1.63
C ASP A 82 1.28 8.57 0.25
N PHE A 83 1.65 7.34 -0.15
CA PHE A 83 1.33 6.78 -1.46
C PHE A 83 0.07 5.91 -1.37
N GLY A 84 -0.96 6.27 -2.14
CA GLY A 84 -2.29 5.67 -2.05
C GLY A 84 -3.07 6.20 -0.85
N CYS A 85 -3.01 7.53 -0.64
CA CYS A 85 -3.58 8.19 0.55
C CYS A 85 -5.11 8.19 0.60
N GLY A 86 -5.78 7.79 -0.49
CA GLY A 86 -7.24 7.77 -0.59
C GLY A 86 -7.88 9.17 -0.59
N PRO A 87 -9.23 9.23 -0.50
CA PRO A 87 -9.98 10.49 -0.52
C PRO A 87 -9.78 11.33 0.75
N GLY A 88 -9.54 10.69 1.90
CA GLY A 88 -9.32 11.35 3.20
C GLY A 88 -7.93 11.06 3.74
N PRO A 89 -6.91 11.89 3.45
CA PRO A 89 -5.51 11.60 3.77
C PRO A 89 -5.19 11.80 5.27
N ALA A 90 -5.77 10.96 6.12
CA ALA A 90 -5.65 11.08 7.57
C ALA A 90 -4.20 10.88 8.06
N LEU A 91 -3.40 10.02 7.41
CA LEU A 91 -2.00 9.83 7.79
C LEU A 91 -1.17 11.09 7.50
N VAL A 92 -1.47 11.79 6.39
CA VAL A 92 -0.84 13.08 6.08
C VAL A 92 -1.15 14.09 7.19
N ALA A 93 -2.44 14.24 7.56
CA ALA A 93 -2.83 15.15 8.65
C ALA A 93 -2.13 14.80 9.98
N MET A 94 -2.09 13.51 10.36
CA MET A 94 -1.41 13.06 11.58
C MET A 94 0.09 13.38 11.56
N ALA A 95 0.73 13.27 10.41
CA ALA A 95 2.16 13.55 10.29
C ALA A 95 2.45 15.05 10.32
N GLU A 96 1.63 15.87 9.64
CA GLU A 96 1.74 17.33 9.69
C GLU A 96 1.53 17.86 11.10
N GLU A 97 0.53 17.36 11.85
CA GLU A 97 0.31 17.65 13.27
C GLU A 97 1.53 17.32 14.15
N ALA A 98 2.31 16.30 13.75
CA ALA A 98 3.52 15.89 14.45
C ALA A 98 4.80 16.60 13.95
N GLY A 99 4.69 17.59 13.04
CA GLY A 99 5.80 18.43 12.57
C GLY A 99 6.56 17.87 11.37
N TYR A 100 5.98 16.96 10.60
CA TYR A 100 6.55 16.48 9.34
C TYR A 100 6.08 17.32 8.16
N GLU A 101 6.91 17.38 7.10
CA GLU A 101 6.51 17.90 5.79
C GLU A 101 5.94 16.73 4.96
N MET A 102 4.68 16.82 4.51
CA MET A 102 4.03 15.72 3.82
C MET A 102 3.63 16.07 2.39
N ALA A 103 3.99 15.16 1.47
CA ALA A 103 3.37 15.03 0.16
C ALA A 103 2.34 13.87 0.20
N ARG A 104 1.42 13.88 -0.76
CA ARG A 104 0.43 12.83 -0.94
C ARG A 104 0.27 12.50 -2.43
N TYR A 105 0.01 11.25 -2.70
CA TYR A 105 -0.32 10.78 -4.04
C TYR A 105 -1.39 9.70 -3.97
N ASP A 106 -2.38 9.79 -4.83
CA ASP A 106 -3.37 8.74 -5.06
C ASP A 106 -3.84 8.81 -6.51
N LYS A 107 -3.84 7.69 -7.23
CA LYS A 107 -4.16 7.64 -8.67
C LYS A 107 -5.58 8.13 -9.00
N TYR A 108 -6.50 8.05 -8.03
CA TYR A 108 -7.91 8.43 -8.22
C TYR A 108 -8.27 9.77 -7.58
N PHE A 109 -7.74 10.05 -6.38
CA PHE A 109 -8.17 11.17 -5.56
C PHE A 109 -7.16 12.31 -5.48
N HIS A 110 -5.87 12.03 -5.65
CA HIS A 110 -4.78 13.02 -5.61
C HIS A 110 -3.72 12.69 -6.67
N PRO A 111 -4.06 12.78 -7.98
CA PRO A 111 -3.21 12.33 -9.07
C PRO A 111 -2.11 13.33 -9.46
N ASP A 112 -1.53 14.04 -8.48
CA ASP A 112 -0.44 14.97 -8.71
C ASP A 112 0.90 14.22 -8.82
N GLU A 113 1.31 13.95 -10.06
CA GLU A 113 2.56 13.26 -10.34
C GLU A 113 3.82 14.03 -9.90
N SER A 114 3.71 15.31 -9.56
CA SER A 114 4.85 16.06 -9.02
C SER A 114 5.36 15.48 -7.69
N ALA A 115 4.49 14.81 -6.94
CA ALA A 115 4.86 14.04 -5.76
C ALA A 115 5.76 12.84 -6.08
N LEU A 116 5.65 12.27 -7.28
CA LEU A 116 6.49 11.15 -7.73
C LEU A 116 7.81 11.59 -8.39
N ALA A 117 8.11 12.89 -8.40
CA ALA A 117 9.33 13.47 -8.94
C ALA A 117 10.27 14.06 -7.86
N GLN A 118 9.97 13.80 -6.58
CA GLN A 118 10.70 14.35 -5.44
C GLN A 118 11.42 13.23 -4.67
N ARG A 119 12.23 13.62 -3.67
CA ARG A 119 12.88 12.69 -2.74
C ARG A 119 12.30 12.84 -1.35
N TYR A 120 12.28 11.73 -0.59
CA TYR A 120 11.66 11.64 0.71
C TYR A 120 12.55 10.92 1.72
N ASP A 121 12.44 11.31 2.98
CA ASP A 121 13.09 10.63 4.09
C ASP A 121 12.28 9.38 4.50
N PHE A 122 10.97 9.40 4.25
CA PHE A 122 10.12 8.21 4.39
C PHE A 122 8.96 8.23 3.41
N ILE A 123 8.47 7.03 3.10
CA ILE A 123 7.25 6.82 2.32
C ILE A 123 6.37 5.85 3.08
N THR A 124 5.09 6.18 3.24
CA THR A 124 4.05 5.30 3.76
C THR A 124 3.15 4.83 2.63
N SER A 125 2.67 3.59 2.71
CA SER A 125 1.62 3.06 1.84
C SER A 125 0.80 2.04 2.63
N THR A 126 -0.47 2.37 2.86
CA THR A 126 -1.35 1.62 3.77
C THR A 126 -2.57 1.10 3.03
N GLU A 127 -2.77 -0.23 3.03
CA GLU A 127 -3.85 -0.93 2.32
C GLU A 127 -3.88 -0.62 0.80
N VAL A 128 -2.71 -0.62 0.16
CA VAL A 128 -2.52 -0.31 -1.27
C VAL A 128 -1.86 -1.47 -2.01
N ILE A 129 -0.78 -2.04 -1.44
CA ILE A 129 0.07 -2.99 -2.15
C ILE A 129 -0.67 -4.27 -2.56
N GLU A 130 -1.69 -4.67 -1.82
CA GLU A 130 -2.55 -5.82 -2.12
C GLU A 130 -3.45 -5.60 -3.35
N HIS A 131 -3.65 -4.36 -3.77
CA HIS A 131 -4.45 -3.99 -4.94
C HIS A 131 -3.60 -3.83 -6.21
N LEU A 132 -2.27 -3.81 -6.09
CA LEU A 132 -1.38 -3.64 -7.23
C LEU A 132 -1.34 -4.91 -8.10
N ALA A 133 -1.66 -4.75 -9.38
CA ALA A 133 -1.55 -5.83 -10.36
C ALA A 133 -0.09 -6.27 -10.57
N GLU A 134 0.81 -5.30 -10.60
CA GLU A 134 2.25 -5.46 -10.77
C GLU A 134 2.97 -4.69 -9.65
N PRO A 135 3.16 -5.30 -8.47
CA PRO A 135 3.71 -4.59 -7.31
C PRO A 135 5.19 -4.21 -7.46
N LEU A 136 5.99 -4.99 -8.19
CA LEU A 136 7.43 -4.76 -8.27
C LEU A 136 7.80 -3.41 -8.91
N PRO A 137 7.27 -3.01 -10.08
CA PRO A 137 7.55 -1.69 -10.65
C PRO A 137 7.21 -0.53 -9.72
N ILE A 138 6.10 -0.62 -8.99
CA ILE A 138 5.70 0.41 -8.01
C ILE A 138 6.64 0.44 -6.82
N LEU A 139 7.01 -0.72 -6.29
CA LEU A 139 7.99 -0.79 -5.18
C LEU A 139 9.35 -0.24 -5.59
N ASP A 140 9.82 -0.54 -6.80
CA ASP A 140 11.07 0.00 -7.35
C ASP A 140 10.98 1.53 -7.51
N GLN A 141 9.85 2.04 -8.00
CA GLN A 141 9.60 3.48 -8.07
C GLN A 141 9.67 4.11 -6.68
N LEU A 142 8.89 3.63 -5.71
CA LEU A 142 8.88 4.17 -4.35
C LEU A 142 10.26 4.11 -3.71
N TRP A 143 10.98 3.00 -3.90
CA TRP A 143 12.35 2.86 -3.42
C TRP A 143 13.29 3.89 -4.04
N SER A 144 13.13 4.19 -5.33
CA SER A 144 13.94 5.19 -6.04
C SER A 144 13.69 6.62 -5.55
N LEU A 145 12.54 6.91 -4.93
CA LEU A 145 12.19 8.21 -4.38
C LEU A 145 12.76 8.43 -2.96
N LEU A 146 13.30 7.41 -2.31
CA LEU A 146 13.87 7.55 -0.97
C LEU A 146 15.25 8.22 -1.01
N ASN A 147 15.50 9.07 -0.03
CA ASN A 147 16.84 9.54 0.30
C ASN A 147 17.69 8.37 0.84
N PRO A 148 19.04 8.45 0.76
CA PRO A 148 19.89 7.48 1.42
C PRO A 148 19.57 7.35 2.91
N GLY A 149 19.28 6.12 3.37
CA GLY A 149 18.82 5.86 4.74
C GLY A 149 17.32 6.12 4.97
N GLY A 150 16.58 6.44 3.92
CA GLY A 150 15.13 6.64 3.98
C GLY A 150 14.36 5.35 4.29
N LEU A 151 13.11 5.49 4.72
CA LEU A 151 12.26 4.41 5.20
C LEU A 151 11.04 4.21 4.31
N LEU A 152 10.81 2.98 3.83
CA LEU A 152 9.54 2.57 3.21
C LEU A 152 8.72 1.76 4.22
N VAL A 153 7.53 2.24 4.55
CA VAL A 153 6.59 1.58 5.47
C VAL A 153 5.37 1.10 4.69
N LEU A 154 5.21 -0.20 4.61
CA LEU A 154 4.06 -0.84 3.98
C LEU A 154 3.18 -1.47 5.06
N GLN A 155 1.90 -1.09 5.09
CA GLN A 155 0.89 -1.71 5.96
C GLN A 155 -0.14 -2.42 5.09
N THR A 156 -0.27 -3.72 5.26
CA THR A 156 -1.26 -4.55 4.57
C THR A 156 -1.50 -5.84 5.35
N LYS A 157 -2.58 -6.53 5.05
CA LYS A 157 -2.86 -7.86 5.61
C LYS A 157 -1.96 -8.89 4.97
N ARG A 158 -1.35 -9.74 5.81
CA ARG A 158 -0.49 -10.84 5.34
C ARG A 158 -1.22 -12.18 5.41
N VAL A 159 -1.11 -12.96 4.35
CA VAL A 159 -1.56 -14.35 4.34
C VAL A 159 -0.54 -15.19 5.09
N LEU A 160 -0.82 -15.51 6.36
CA LEU A 160 0.06 -16.29 7.24
C LEU A 160 -0.02 -17.77 6.94
N ASP A 161 -1.24 -18.28 6.73
CA ASP A 161 -1.50 -19.67 6.34
C ASP A 161 -2.68 -19.77 5.38
N ASP A 162 -2.71 -20.85 4.59
CA ASP A 162 -3.67 -21.04 3.52
C ASP A 162 -5.07 -21.42 4.05
N GLU A 163 -5.13 -22.10 5.19
CA GLU A 163 -6.40 -22.55 5.78
C GLU A 163 -7.22 -21.34 6.23
N ARG A 164 -6.60 -20.42 6.97
CA ARG A 164 -7.25 -19.17 7.39
C ARG A 164 -7.58 -18.29 6.20
N PHE A 165 -6.70 -18.23 5.19
CA PHE A 165 -6.94 -17.43 4.00
C PHE A 165 -8.18 -17.87 3.22
N ARG A 166 -8.45 -19.18 3.15
CA ARG A 166 -9.65 -19.71 2.46
C ARG A 166 -10.97 -19.25 3.07
N SER A 167 -10.94 -18.76 4.30
CA SER A 167 -12.12 -18.24 5.02
C SER A 167 -12.26 -16.72 5.00
N TRP A 168 -11.34 -16.00 4.34
CA TRP A 168 -11.37 -14.53 4.25
C TRP A 168 -12.56 -13.98 3.48
#